data_86ee5cfc753b1d9cd75b436ca9b48896
#
_entry.id   86ee5cfc753b1d9cd75b436ca9b48896
#
_cell.length_a   1.000
_cell.length_b   1.000
_cell.length_c   1.000
_cell.angle_alpha   90.00
_cell.angle_beta   90.00
_cell.angle_gamma   90.00
#
_symmetry.space_group_name_H-M   'P 1'
#
loop_
_entity.id
_entity.type
_entity.pdbx_description
1 polymer ?
#
loop_
_entity_poly.entity_id
_entity_poly.type
_entity_poly.pdbx_seq_one_letter_code
_entity_poly.pdbx_strand_id
1 'polypeptide(L)'
;MRLLALLLLTACTNSPAPSLWGAQSQTASLNGRDYTIYWTTQDFEIIRHGWASPSQHQQIRADMLTLVPQVTGCTMLDAAVTGDSGEIHGSLTC
;
A
#
# COMPACT_ATOMS: atom_id res chain seq x y z
N MET A 1 14.53 -29.00 -4.37
CA MET A 1 13.12 -29.41 -4.44
C MET A 1 12.29 -28.83 -3.30
N ARG A 2 12.67 -29.19 -2.07
CA ARG A 2 11.88 -28.73 -0.92
C ARG A 2 11.95 -27.22 -0.70
N LEU A 3 13.02 -26.57 -1.11
CA LEU A 3 13.19 -25.14 -0.96
C LEU A 3 12.19 -24.35 -1.80
N LEU A 4 11.77 -24.89 -2.94
CA LEU A 4 10.78 -24.22 -3.79
C LEU A 4 9.43 -24.13 -3.11
N ALA A 5 9.02 -25.14 -2.37
CA ALA A 5 7.76 -25.12 -1.64
C ALA A 5 7.75 -24.04 -0.57
N LEU A 6 8.87 -23.86 0.12
CA LEU A 6 8.98 -22.83 1.14
C LEU A 6 8.89 -21.43 0.55
N LEU A 7 9.53 -21.21 -0.59
CA LEU A 7 9.47 -19.91 -1.27
C LEU A 7 8.06 -19.55 -1.69
N LEU A 8 7.29 -20.53 -2.17
CA LEU A 8 5.90 -20.30 -2.55
C LEU A 8 5.05 -19.87 -1.36
N LEU A 9 5.30 -20.43 -0.19
CA LEU A 9 4.53 -20.05 1.01
C LEU A 9 4.81 -18.62 1.43
N THR A 10 6.06 -18.17 1.33
CA THR A 10 6.39 -16.79 1.72
C THR A 10 5.90 -15.77 0.71
N ALA A 11 5.70 -16.16 -0.54
CA ALA A 11 5.26 -15.25 -1.59
C ALA A 11 3.80 -14.85 -1.48
N CYS A 12 3.02 -15.49 -0.62
CA CYS A 12 1.60 -15.19 -0.47
C CYS A 12 1.29 -14.03 0.48
N THR A 13 2.30 -13.46 1.13
CA THR A 13 2.12 -12.43 2.16
C THR A 13 2.45 -11.05 1.59
N ASN A 14 1.57 -10.06 1.80
CA ASN A 14 1.80 -8.68 1.40
C ASN A 14 2.14 -8.52 -0.09
N SER A 15 1.52 -9.32 -0.94
CA SER A 15 1.72 -9.20 -2.38
C SER A 15 0.91 -8.04 -2.95
N PRO A 16 1.48 -7.23 -3.85
CA PRO A 16 0.71 -6.19 -4.53
C PRO A 16 -0.28 -6.78 -5.52
N ALA A 17 -1.23 -5.96 -5.96
CA ALA A 17 -2.14 -6.34 -7.04
C ALA A 17 -1.34 -6.70 -8.29
N PRO A 18 -1.86 -7.58 -9.17
CA PRO A 18 -1.14 -7.97 -10.39
C PRO A 18 -0.71 -6.79 -11.27
N SER A 19 -1.50 -5.73 -11.31
CA SER A 19 -1.17 -4.53 -12.10
C SER A 19 0.07 -3.80 -11.55
N LEU A 20 0.48 -4.10 -10.32
CA LEU A 20 1.60 -3.47 -9.66
C LEU A 20 2.83 -4.39 -9.56
N TRP A 21 2.80 -5.54 -10.21
CA TRP A 21 3.95 -6.41 -10.24
C TRP A 21 5.11 -5.71 -10.95
N GLY A 22 6.30 -5.74 -10.35
CA GLY A 22 7.45 -5.02 -10.85
C GLY A 22 7.47 -3.54 -10.48
N ALA A 23 6.50 -3.07 -9.72
CA ALA A 23 6.42 -1.69 -9.26
C ALA A 23 7.53 -1.36 -8.27
N GLN A 24 7.76 -0.08 -8.06
CA GLN A 24 8.58 0.39 -6.95
C GLN A 24 7.83 0.14 -5.65
N SER A 25 8.57 0.00 -4.55
CA SER A 25 7.95 -0.17 -3.25
C SER A 25 8.79 0.52 -2.17
N GLN A 26 8.12 0.98 -1.12
CA GLN A 26 8.77 1.59 0.02
C GLN A 26 7.90 1.42 1.25
N THR A 27 8.53 1.12 2.38
CA THR A 27 7.87 1.12 3.67
C THR A 27 8.03 2.50 4.30
N ALA A 28 6.95 3.00 4.89
CA ALA A 28 6.94 4.30 5.56
C ALA A 28 6.12 4.20 6.83
N SER A 29 6.43 5.08 7.79
CA SER A 29 5.75 5.12 9.07
C SER A 29 5.09 6.47 9.27
N LEU A 30 3.91 6.48 9.88
CA LEU A 30 3.21 7.71 10.25
C LEU A 30 2.32 7.42 11.44
N ASN A 31 2.41 8.29 12.45
CA ASN A 31 1.62 8.18 13.68
C ASN A 31 1.74 6.81 14.35
N GLY A 32 2.96 6.25 14.37
CA GLY A 32 3.24 5.00 15.05
C GLY A 32 2.82 3.75 14.29
N ARG A 33 2.42 3.85 13.03
CA ARG A 33 2.03 2.72 12.21
C ARG A 33 2.91 2.63 10.98
N ASP A 34 3.11 1.39 10.51
CA ASP A 34 3.92 1.11 9.34
C ASP A 34 3.04 0.75 8.16
N TYR A 35 3.47 1.20 6.97
CA TYR A 35 2.77 0.97 5.73
C TYR A 35 3.77 0.58 4.65
N THR A 36 3.32 -0.18 3.66
CA THR A 36 4.10 -0.42 2.44
C THR A 36 3.34 0.18 1.27
N ILE A 37 4.04 0.97 0.48
CA ILE A 37 3.48 1.60 -0.72
C ILE A 37 4.12 0.97 -1.94
N TYR A 38 3.30 0.49 -2.87
CA TYR A 38 3.71 0.00 -4.18
C TYR A 38 3.18 0.97 -5.22
N TRP A 39 3.99 1.33 -6.21
CA TRP A 39 3.49 2.26 -7.23
C TRP A 39 4.22 2.14 -8.55
N THR A 40 3.50 2.53 -9.60
CA THR A 40 4.02 2.77 -10.94
C THR A 40 3.80 4.23 -11.28
N THR A 41 4.03 4.63 -12.51
CA THR A 41 3.71 6.01 -12.93
C THR A 41 2.21 6.27 -13.03
N GLN A 42 1.37 5.23 -12.94
CA GLN A 42 -0.07 5.34 -13.14
C GLN A 42 -0.90 4.91 -11.95
N ASP A 43 -0.40 3.98 -11.12
CA ASP A 43 -1.18 3.34 -10.08
C ASP A 43 -0.40 3.23 -8.79
N PHE A 44 -1.13 3.15 -7.67
CA PHE A 44 -0.54 2.89 -6.38
C PHE A 44 -1.39 1.92 -5.56
N GLU A 45 -0.75 1.28 -4.61
CA GLU A 45 -1.41 0.53 -3.55
C GLU A 45 -0.65 0.77 -2.25
N ILE A 46 -1.37 1.10 -1.19
CA ILE A 46 -0.77 1.24 0.13
C ILE A 46 -1.45 0.27 1.08
N ILE A 47 -0.63 -0.47 1.82
CA ILE A 47 -1.07 -1.55 2.71
C ILE A 47 -0.61 -1.21 4.12
N ARG A 48 -1.53 -1.25 5.07
CA ARG A 48 -1.22 -1.07 6.49
C ARG A 48 -0.71 -2.39 7.07
N HIS A 49 0.29 -2.30 7.94
CA HIS A 49 0.76 -3.41 8.74
C HIS A 49 0.16 -3.33 10.14
N GLY A 50 -0.16 -4.49 10.70
CA GLY A 50 -0.69 -4.59 12.05
C GLY A 50 -2.20 -4.39 12.14
N TRP A 51 -2.71 -4.60 13.34
CA TRP A 51 -4.14 -4.48 13.63
C TRP A 51 -4.47 -3.08 14.13
N ALA A 52 -5.70 -2.65 13.87
CA ALA A 52 -6.21 -1.37 14.37
C ALA A 52 -7.66 -1.52 14.80
N SER A 53 -8.06 -0.76 15.83
CA SER A 53 -9.44 -0.74 16.28
C SER A 53 -10.32 0.07 15.31
N PRO A 54 -11.62 -0.22 15.24
CA PRO A 54 -12.52 0.51 14.34
C PRO A 54 -12.51 2.02 14.55
N SER A 55 -12.31 2.49 15.78
CA SER A 55 -12.29 3.92 16.07
C SER A 55 -11.11 4.65 15.44
N GLN A 56 -10.08 3.92 15.01
CA GLN A 56 -8.88 4.50 14.42
C GLN A 56 -8.89 4.50 12.89
N HIS A 57 -9.86 3.84 12.28
CA HIS A 57 -9.85 3.63 10.83
C HIS A 57 -9.89 4.93 10.03
N GLN A 58 -10.63 5.93 10.51
CA GLN A 58 -10.73 7.19 9.80
C GLN A 58 -9.39 7.92 9.76
N GLN A 59 -8.70 7.98 10.90
CA GLN A 59 -7.39 8.60 10.99
C GLN A 59 -6.35 7.83 10.17
N ILE A 60 -6.40 6.51 10.22
CA ILE A 60 -5.49 5.67 9.45
C ILE A 60 -5.66 5.93 7.96
N ARG A 61 -6.89 6.00 7.48
CA ARG A 61 -7.16 6.28 6.08
C ARG A 61 -6.59 7.64 5.67
N ALA A 62 -6.76 8.64 6.51
CA ALA A 62 -6.18 9.96 6.24
C ALA A 62 -4.65 9.90 6.18
N ASP A 63 -4.03 9.15 7.08
CA ASP A 63 -2.58 8.98 7.10
C ASP A 63 -2.08 8.27 5.84
N MET A 64 -2.78 7.23 5.41
CA MET A 64 -2.42 6.51 4.19
C MET A 64 -2.46 7.43 2.97
N LEU A 65 -3.50 8.24 2.85
CA LEU A 65 -3.63 9.19 1.74
C LEU A 65 -2.58 10.30 1.80
N THR A 66 -2.12 10.64 2.99
CA THR A 66 -1.02 11.60 3.17
C THR A 66 0.31 11.02 2.71
N LEU A 67 0.55 9.75 3.01
CA LEU A 67 1.83 9.10 2.68
C LEU A 67 2.03 8.90 1.18
N VAL A 68 0.98 8.64 0.43
CA VAL A 68 1.11 8.30 -0.99
C VAL A 68 1.86 9.39 -1.77
N PRO A 69 1.44 10.67 -1.77
CA PRO A 69 2.20 11.68 -2.51
C PRO A 69 3.57 11.96 -1.92
N GLN A 70 3.75 11.82 -0.61
CA GLN A 70 5.06 12.03 0.02
C GLN A 70 6.08 10.99 -0.44
N VAL A 71 5.67 9.73 -0.53
CA VAL A 71 6.57 8.64 -0.90
C VAL A 71 6.78 8.56 -2.40
N THR A 72 5.71 8.71 -3.18
CA THR A 72 5.79 8.55 -4.64
C THR A 72 6.28 9.79 -5.36
N GLY A 73 6.07 10.96 -4.77
CA GLY A 73 6.35 12.23 -5.44
C GLY A 73 5.30 12.58 -6.51
N CYS A 74 4.21 11.83 -6.57
CA CYS A 74 3.17 12.00 -7.60
C CYS A 74 1.88 12.53 -6.99
N THR A 75 0.98 13.02 -7.84
CA THR A 75 -0.33 13.51 -7.42
C THR A 75 -1.34 12.37 -7.50
N MET A 76 -2.11 12.20 -6.43
CA MET A 76 -3.19 11.23 -6.36
C MET A 76 -4.44 11.77 -7.07
N LEU A 77 -5.12 10.90 -7.83
CA LEU A 77 -6.40 11.25 -8.43
C LEU A 77 -7.50 10.81 -7.46
N ASP A 78 -7.99 11.74 -6.66
CA ASP A 78 -8.92 11.44 -5.56
C ASP A 78 -10.16 10.67 -5.99
N ALA A 79 -10.69 10.97 -7.17
CA ALA A 79 -11.88 10.31 -7.68
C ALA A 79 -11.68 8.84 -7.99
N ALA A 80 -10.43 8.38 -8.11
CA ALA A 80 -10.09 7.00 -8.42
C ALA A 80 -9.58 6.22 -7.21
N VAL A 81 -9.67 6.79 -6.01
CA VAL A 81 -9.20 6.13 -4.80
C VAL A 81 -10.26 5.18 -4.28
N THR A 82 -9.88 3.92 -4.04
CA THR A 82 -10.77 2.90 -3.49
C THR A 82 -10.07 2.13 -2.39
N GLY A 83 -10.86 1.48 -1.54
CA GLY A 83 -10.33 0.68 -0.45
C GLY A 83 -10.69 1.25 0.91
N ASP A 84 -10.15 0.61 1.95
CA ASP A 84 -10.44 0.97 3.34
C ASP A 84 -9.13 1.23 4.11
N SER A 85 -9.21 1.22 5.44
CA SER A 85 -8.06 1.49 6.29
C SER A 85 -7.03 0.36 6.34
N GLY A 86 -7.27 -0.78 5.71
CA GLY A 86 -6.29 -1.86 5.63
C GLY A 86 -5.48 -1.79 4.35
N GLU A 87 -6.13 -1.39 3.28
CA GLU A 87 -5.53 -1.32 1.95
C GLU A 87 -6.27 -0.29 1.13
N ILE A 88 -5.52 0.59 0.50
CA ILE A 88 -6.07 1.60 -0.41
C ILE A 88 -5.30 1.52 -1.72
N HIS A 89 -6.01 1.64 -2.84
CA HIS A 89 -5.38 1.72 -4.15
C HIS A 89 -6.09 2.75 -5.01
N GLY A 90 -5.38 3.23 -6.01
CA GLY A 90 -5.90 4.27 -6.88
C GLY A 90 -4.92 4.63 -7.98
N SER A 91 -5.16 5.76 -8.61
CA SER A 91 -4.38 6.24 -9.75
C SER A 91 -3.52 7.44 -9.36
N LEU A 92 -2.40 7.57 -10.05
CA LEU A 92 -1.44 8.64 -9.86
C LEU A 92 -1.23 9.42 -11.17
N THR A 93 -0.84 10.67 -11.01
CA THR A 93 -0.25 11.49 -12.07
C THR A 93 1.14 11.90 -11.61
N CYS A 94 2.14 11.44 -12.31
CA CYS A 94 3.54 11.72 -11.96
C CYS A 94 4.21 12.73 -12.91
#